data_46e17c7d66b2366498d750bd02956178
#
_entry.id   46e17c7d66b2366498d750bd02956178
#
_cell.length_a   1.000
_cell.length_b   1.000
_cell.length_c   1.000
_cell.angle_alpha   90.00
_cell.angle_beta   90.00
_cell.angle_gamma   90.00
#
_symmetry.space_group_name_H-M   'P 1'
#
loop_
_entity.id
_entity.type
_entity.pdbx_description
1 polymer ?
#
loop_
_entity_poly.entity_id
_entity_poly.type
_entity_poly.pdbx_seq_one_letter_code
_entity_poly.pdbx_strand_id
1 'polypeptide(L)'
;MIISGSGLPLDLPKQTAGSNIKLIPIVSSARALNIIYRKWKQNYNKVPDAVVVEGPMAGGHLGFSFNDVLNNTAPTLEQLVKEVVDFVDTVEETIPVIAAGGIFDGNDIAKFLKLGASGVQMATRFVCTTECDVHDDFKQAYITAKKEDITIIHSPVGLPGRVILNEFTKRVTKGETIPFRCPHHCLRSCNPRTAPYCIAKVLADASKGRLNNAFVFAGSNAYRCTEIVSVKTLINQLKEELSNSL
;
A
#
# COMPACT_ATOMS: atom_id res chain seq x y z
N MET A 1 0.20 17.85 2.62
CA MET A 1 -0.55 17.04 1.64
C MET A 1 -1.27 15.90 2.35
N ILE A 2 -2.33 15.36 1.74
CA ILE A 2 -3.03 14.16 2.21
C ILE A 2 -3.00 13.12 1.09
N ILE A 3 -2.43 11.95 1.38
CA ILE A 3 -2.49 10.77 0.51
C ILE A 3 -3.55 9.85 1.10
N SER A 4 -4.60 9.53 0.33
CA SER A 4 -5.78 8.82 0.83
C SER A 4 -6.06 7.57 0.01
N GLY A 5 -6.16 6.42 0.70
CA GLY A 5 -6.45 5.11 0.14
C GLY A 5 -7.51 4.34 0.91
N SER A 6 -7.64 3.04 0.65
CA SER A 6 -8.64 2.13 1.24
C SER A 6 -10.09 2.56 0.97
N GLY A 7 -10.38 2.95 -0.25
CA GLY A 7 -11.70 3.38 -0.73
C GLY A 7 -11.63 4.63 -1.56
N LEU A 8 -12.79 5.06 -2.09
CA LEU A 8 -12.87 6.28 -2.89
C LEU A 8 -13.12 7.48 -1.96
N PRO A 9 -12.16 8.43 -1.82
CA PRO A 9 -12.27 9.57 -0.92
C PRO A 9 -13.12 10.69 -1.54
N LEU A 10 -14.38 10.41 -1.88
CA LEU A 10 -15.23 11.28 -2.69
C LEU A 10 -15.51 12.65 -2.06
N ASP A 11 -15.52 12.73 -0.71
CA ASP A 11 -15.83 13.96 0.04
C ASP A 11 -14.60 14.62 0.66
N LEU A 12 -13.39 14.14 0.34
CA LEU A 12 -12.14 14.67 0.91
C LEU A 12 -11.94 16.17 0.62
N PRO A 13 -12.24 16.70 -0.60
CA PRO A 13 -12.15 18.14 -0.84
C PRO A 13 -13.05 18.99 0.05
N LYS A 14 -14.23 18.47 0.45
CA LYS A 14 -15.12 19.17 1.40
C LYS A 14 -14.47 19.31 2.77
N GLN A 15 -13.79 18.27 3.23
CA GLN A 15 -13.13 18.27 4.55
C GLN A 15 -11.91 19.17 4.61
N THR A 16 -11.33 19.52 3.45
CA THR A 16 -10.13 20.35 3.32
C THR A 16 -10.42 21.72 2.73
N ALA A 17 -11.70 22.08 2.62
CA ALA A 17 -12.13 23.36 2.07
C ALA A 17 -11.48 24.56 2.81
N GLY A 18 -11.04 25.57 2.08
CA GLY A 18 -10.35 26.72 2.63
C GLY A 18 -8.88 26.50 2.97
N SER A 19 -8.32 25.33 2.69
CA SER A 19 -6.89 25.03 2.89
C SER A 19 -6.16 24.85 1.55
N ASN A 20 -4.83 25.05 1.55
CA ASN A 20 -3.96 24.78 0.40
C ASN A 20 -3.39 23.34 0.41
N ILE A 21 -4.06 22.42 1.11
CA ILE A 21 -3.60 21.03 1.23
C ILE A 21 -3.73 20.33 -0.11
N LYS A 22 -2.63 19.70 -0.54
CA LYS A 22 -2.61 18.85 -1.73
C LYS A 22 -3.28 17.51 -1.45
N LEU A 23 -4.14 17.06 -2.37
CA LEU A 23 -4.94 15.85 -2.23
C LEU A 23 -4.54 14.83 -3.29
N ILE A 24 -4.08 13.67 -2.83
CA ILE A 24 -3.54 12.60 -3.65
C ILE A 24 -4.31 11.31 -3.34
N PRO A 25 -5.28 10.90 -4.16
CA PRO A 25 -5.95 9.62 -3.99
C PRO A 25 -5.03 8.45 -4.40
N ILE A 26 -5.19 7.31 -3.70
CA ILE A 26 -4.62 6.02 -4.11
C ILE A 26 -5.72 5.24 -4.83
N VAL A 27 -5.43 4.75 -6.02
CA VAL A 27 -6.36 3.98 -6.85
C VAL A 27 -5.72 2.69 -7.37
N SER A 28 -6.55 1.70 -7.68
CA SER A 28 -6.12 0.44 -8.32
C SER A 28 -6.77 0.28 -9.71
N SER A 29 -7.24 1.36 -10.34
CA SER A 29 -7.75 1.37 -11.72
C SER A 29 -7.98 2.79 -12.24
N ALA A 30 -7.91 2.99 -13.55
CA ALA A 30 -8.32 4.23 -14.21
C ALA A 30 -9.80 4.56 -13.97
N ARG A 31 -10.67 3.54 -13.88
CA ARG A 31 -12.09 3.72 -13.53
C ARG A 31 -12.26 4.40 -12.16
N ALA A 32 -11.51 3.97 -11.16
CA ALA A 32 -11.57 4.56 -9.82
C ALA A 32 -11.13 6.02 -9.85
N LEU A 33 -10.03 6.33 -10.55
CA LEU A 33 -9.57 7.71 -10.74
C LEU A 33 -10.62 8.57 -11.45
N ASN A 34 -11.24 8.08 -12.52
CA ASN A 34 -12.27 8.82 -13.26
C ASN A 34 -13.48 9.17 -12.37
N ILE A 35 -13.91 8.24 -11.49
CA ILE A 35 -15.01 8.51 -10.53
C ILE A 35 -14.60 9.63 -9.58
N ILE A 36 -13.40 9.57 -8.99
CA ILE A 36 -12.88 10.61 -8.07
C ILE A 36 -12.79 11.95 -8.80
N TYR A 37 -12.12 11.97 -9.97
CA TYR A 37 -11.93 13.18 -10.79
C TYR A 37 -13.25 13.88 -11.09
N ARG A 38 -14.21 13.16 -11.66
CA ARG A 38 -15.54 13.72 -11.99
C ARG A 38 -16.26 14.24 -10.76
N LYS A 39 -16.27 13.45 -9.67
CA LYS A 39 -16.99 13.81 -8.45
C LYS A 39 -16.38 15.05 -7.79
N TRP A 40 -15.05 15.14 -7.74
CA TRP A 40 -14.36 16.28 -7.17
C TRP A 40 -14.53 17.54 -8.04
N LYS A 41 -14.39 17.42 -9.37
CA LYS A 41 -14.58 18.53 -10.30
C LYS A 41 -16.00 19.08 -10.24
N GLN A 42 -17.02 18.21 -10.27
CA GLN A 42 -18.43 18.62 -10.25
C GLN A 42 -18.88 19.25 -8.93
N ASN A 43 -18.47 18.66 -7.78
CA ASN A 43 -19.03 19.07 -6.49
C ASN A 43 -18.19 20.11 -5.77
N TYR A 44 -16.89 20.19 -6.05
CA TYR A 44 -15.95 21.00 -5.28
C TYR A 44 -15.06 21.89 -6.14
N ASN A 45 -15.22 21.85 -7.47
CA ASN A 45 -14.32 22.53 -8.42
C ASN A 45 -12.83 22.25 -8.10
N LYS A 46 -12.53 20.99 -7.81
CA LYS A 46 -11.20 20.49 -7.41
C LYS A 46 -10.89 19.24 -8.23
N VAL A 47 -9.61 19.03 -8.55
CA VAL A 47 -9.10 17.79 -9.15
C VAL A 47 -7.98 17.22 -8.27
N PRO A 48 -7.60 15.95 -8.42
CA PRO A 48 -6.43 15.41 -7.74
C PRO A 48 -5.16 16.19 -8.08
N ASP A 49 -4.34 16.52 -7.07
CA ASP A 49 -3.05 17.19 -7.27
C ASP A 49 -1.97 16.21 -7.78
N ALA A 50 -2.16 14.91 -7.60
CA ALA A 50 -1.46 13.76 -8.16
C ALA A 50 -2.31 12.52 -7.90
N VAL A 51 -1.92 11.37 -8.44
CA VAL A 51 -2.56 10.08 -8.16
C VAL A 51 -1.49 9.03 -7.88
N VAL A 52 -1.72 8.18 -6.87
CA VAL A 52 -0.92 6.96 -6.65
C VAL A 52 -1.70 5.79 -7.26
N VAL A 53 -1.05 5.05 -8.16
CA VAL A 53 -1.57 3.80 -8.73
C VAL A 53 -0.97 2.64 -7.98
N GLU A 54 -1.80 1.95 -7.18
CA GLU A 54 -1.35 0.82 -6.38
C GLU A 54 -1.67 -0.50 -7.05
N GLY A 55 -0.63 -1.27 -7.35
CA GLY A 55 -0.73 -2.57 -8.00
C GLY A 55 -0.91 -3.74 -7.01
N PRO A 56 -1.21 -4.94 -7.54
CA PRO A 56 -1.51 -6.13 -6.74
C PRO A 56 -0.31 -6.66 -5.94
N MET A 57 0.92 -6.20 -6.21
CA MET A 57 2.12 -6.59 -5.48
C MET A 57 2.41 -5.70 -4.26
N ALA A 58 1.55 -4.74 -3.94
CA ALA A 58 1.69 -3.91 -2.75
C ALA A 58 1.57 -4.72 -1.45
N GLY A 59 2.08 -4.15 -0.37
CA GLY A 59 1.88 -4.65 0.99
C GLY A 59 0.65 -4.03 1.64
N GLY A 60 0.18 -4.60 2.74
CA GLY A 60 -0.99 -4.09 3.43
C GLY A 60 -2.31 -4.50 2.78
N HIS A 61 -3.33 -3.68 2.94
CA HIS A 61 -4.63 -3.92 2.35
C HIS A 61 -4.62 -3.58 0.86
N LEU A 62 -5.19 -4.47 0.05
CA LEU A 62 -5.15 -4.38 -1.41
C LEU A 62 -6.51 -4.02 -1.98
N GLY A 63 -6.52 -3.15 -2.99
CA GLY A 63 -7.73 -2.70 -3.69
C GLY A 63 -8.26 -3.67 -4.76
N PHE A 64 -8.03 -4.96 -4.61
CA PHE A 64 -8.40 -6.04 -5.54
C PHE A 64 -9.26 -7.09 -4.84
N SER A 65 -9.89 -8.00 -5.59
CA SER A 65 -10.57 -9.13 -4.98
C SER A 65 -9.55 -10.10 -4.36
N PHE A 66 -9.95 -10.80 -3.30
CA PHE A 66 -9.09 -11.80 -2.66
C PHE A 66 -8.63 -12.88 -3.64
N ASN A 67 -9.55 -13.37 -4.46
CA ASN A 67 -9.27 -14.43 -5.43
C ASN A 67 -8.31 -13.96 -6.53
N ASP A 68 -8.45 -12.72 -7.02
CA ASP A 68 -7.57 -12.20 -8.06
C ASP A 68 -6.14 -12.05 -7.56
N VAL A 69 -5.95 -11.60 -6.31
CA VAL A 69 -4.62 -11.48 -5.74
C VAL A 69 -4.03 -12.86 -5.42
N LEU A 70 -4.83 -13.78 -4.88
CA LEU A 70 -4.38 -15.13 -4.54
C LEU A 70 -3.97 -15.93 -5.77
N ASN A 71 -4.76 -15.83 -6.84
CA ASN A 71 -4.56 -16.59 -8.09
C ASN A 71 -3.67 -15.85 -9.10
N ASN A 72 -3.16 -14.65 -8.75
CA ASN A 72 -2.38 -13.80 -9.66
C ASN A 72 -3.10 -13.46 -10.98
N THR A 73 -4.42 -13.25 -10.92
CA THR A 73 -5.26 -12.85 -12.06
C THR A 73 -5.56 -11.34 -12.07
N ALA A 74 -5.17 -10.60 -11.02
CA ALA A 74 -5.27 -9.15 -11.01
C ALA A 74 -4.39 -8.51 -12.09
N PRO A 75 -4.81 -7.38 -12.68
CA PRO A 75 -3.98 -6.64 -13.63
C PRO A 75 -2.61 -6.28 -13.04
N THR A 76 -1.56 -6.32 -13.86
CA THR A 76 -0.21 -5.94 -13.40
C THR A 76 -0.11 -4.44 -13.15
N LEU A 77 0.88 -4.00 -12.36
CA LEU A 77 1.08 -2.57 -12.12
C LEU A 77 1.36 -1.81 -13.42
N GLU A 78 2.06 -2.45 -14.37
CA GLU A 78 2.36 -1.88 -15.69
C GLU A 78 1.07 -1.56 -16.47
N GLN A 79 0.14 -2.51 -16.49
CA GLN A 79 -1.17 -2.30 -17.13
C GLN A 79 -1.94 -1.17 -16.47
N LEU A 80 -2.00 -1.17 -15.12
CA LEU A 80 -2.71 -0.15 -14.36
C LEU A 80 -2.11 1.25 -14.54
N VAL A 81 -0.77 1.37 -14.51
CA VAL A 81 -0.09 2.66 -14.73
C VAL A 81 -0.37 3.16 -16.13
N LYS A 82 -0.27 2.30 -17.16
CA LYS A 82 -0.57 2.69 -18.53
C LYS A 82 -2.01 3.18 -18.68
N GLU A 83 -2.99 2.43 -18.16
CA GLU A 83 -4.41 2.83 -18.21
C GLU A 83 -4.64 4.19 -17.52
N VAL A 84 -3.96 4.44 -16.39
CA VAL A 84 -4.11 5.70 -15.67
C VAL A 84 -3.40 6.84 -16.39
N VAL A 85 -2.22 6.63 -16.97
CA VAL A 85 -1.51 7.61 -17.80
C VAL A 85 -2.37 7.95 -19.01
N ASP A 86 -2.88 6.95 -19.75
CA ASP A 86 -3.77 7.16 -20.88
C ASP A 86 -5.02 7.98 -20.49
N PHE A 87 -5.58 7.77 -19.30
CA PHE A 87 -6.71 8.55 -18.79
C PHE A 87 -6.33 10.01 -18.47
N VAL A 88 -5.23 10.25 -17.75
CA VAL A 88 -4.84 11.62 -17.38
C VAL A 88 -4.43 12.45 -18.59
N ASP A 89 -3.99 11.84 -19.67
CA ASP A 89 -3.70 12.50 -20.95
C ASP A 89 -4.98 12.97 -21.68
N THR A 90 -6.16 12.47 -21.28
CA THR A 90 -7.46 12.93 -21.83
C THR A 90 -8.07 14.12 -21.12
N VAL A 91 -7.54 14.52 -19.97
CA VAL A 91 -8.06 15.66 -19.18
C VAL A 91 -7.19 16.90 -19.36
N GLU A 92 -7.77 18.07 -19.10
CA GLU A 92 -7.07 19.36 -19.30
C GLU A 92 -6.01 19.62 -18.21
N GLU A 93 -6.24 19.07 -17.00
CA GLU A 93 -5.37 19.30 -15.86
C GLU A 93 -4.18 18.33 -15.86
N THR A 94 -3.01 18.83 -15.53
CA THR A 94 -1.83 18.00 -15.32
C THR A 94 -1.94 17.25 -13.97
N ILE A 95 -2.07 15.93 -14.01
CA ILE A 95 -2.17 15.06 -12.82
C ILE A 95 -0.98 14.10 -12.83
N PRO A 96 0.09 14.34 -12.05
CA PRO A 96 1.21 13.42 -11.94
C PRO A 96 0.77 12.03 -11.49
N VAL A 97 1.27 10.99 -12.18
CA VAL A 97 0.99 9.58 -11.88
C VAL A 97 2.16 8.98 -11.12
N ILE A 98 1.90 8.39 -9.96
CA ILE A 98 2.91 7.77 -9.08
C ILE A 98 2.64 6.28 -9.02
N ALA A 99 3.58 5.45 -9.48
CA ALA A 99 3.44 4.01 -9.43
C ALA A 99 3.79 3.45 -8.04
N ALA A 100 3.00 2.49 -7.53
CA ALA A 100 3.19 1.88 -6.21
C ALA A 100 2.90 0.37 -6.21
N GLY A 101 3.63 -0.38 -5.39
CA GLY A 101 3.39 -1.81 -5.18
C GLY A 101 4.27 -2.72 -6.04
N GLY A 102 5.20 -3.40 -5.37
CA GLY A 102 6.16 -4.31 -6.00
C GLY A 102 7.44 -3.66 -6.50
N ILE A 103 7.56 -2.34 -6.48
CA ILE A 103 8.78 -1.61 -6.88
C ILE A 103 9.84 -1.81 -5.79
N PHE A 104 11.01 -2.29 -6.17
CA PHE A 104 12.04 -2.67 -5.23
C PHE A 104 13.40 -2.00 -5.49
N ASP A 105 13.82 -1.84 -6.73
CA ASP A 105 15.14 -1.31 -7.10
C ASP A 105 15.05 -0.21 -8.17
N GLY A 106 16.21 0.34 -8.56
CA GLY A 106 16.30 1.40 -9.54
C GLY A 106 15.84 0.98 -10.94
N ASN A 107 15.97 -0.32 -11.30
CA ASN A 107 15.45 -0.84 -12.57
C ASN A 107 13.92 -0.79 -12.60
N ASP A 108 13.28 -1.17 -11.49
CA ASP A 108 11.83 -1.04 -11.35
C ASP A 108 11.40 0.43 -11.49
N ILE A 109 12.14 1.37 -10.87
CA ILE A 109 11.85 2.81 -10.98
C ILE A 109 11.95 3.24 -12.45
N ALA A 110 13.06 2.93 -13.14
CA ALA A 110 13.26 3.28 -14.54
C ALA A 110 12.13 2.75 -15.44
N LYS A 111 11.70 1.52 -15.21
CA LYS A 111 10.60 0.88 -15.92
C LYS A 111 9.31 1.70 -15.84
N PHE A 112 8.90 2.13 -14.65
CA PHE A 112 7.65 2.90 -14.50
C PHE A 112 7.78 4.33 -14.99
N LEU A 113 8.95 4.98 -14.88
CA LEU A 113 9.20 6.28 -15.51
C LEU A 113 9.07 6.19 -17.04
N LYS A 114 9.61 5.13 -17.66
CA LYS A 114 9.48 4.89 -19.11
C LYS A 114 8.02 4.60 -19.54
N LEU A 115 7.17 4.12 -18.63
CA LEU A 115 5.73 3.94 -18.86
C LEU A 115 4.90 5.22 -18.67
N GLY A 116 5.53 6.35 -18.36
CA GLY A 116 4.88 7.65 -18.21
C GLY A 116 4.54 8.01 -16.76
N ALA A 117 4.93 7.21 -15.77
CA ALA A 117 4.80 7.62 -14.38
C ALA A 117 5.73 8.82 -14.08
N SER A 118 5.26 9.78 -13.28
CA SER A 118 6.05 10.93 -12.82
C SER A 118 6.95 10.60 -11.63
N GLY A 119 6.75 9.44 -11.01
CA GLY A 119 7.53 8.97 -9.87
C GLY A 119 7.00 7.63 -9.33
N VAL A 120 7.60 7.18 -8.22
CA VAL A 120 7.22 5.93 -7.56
C VAL A 120 7.02 6.12 -6.06
N GLN A 121 6.21 5.26 -5.46
CA GLN A 121 6.05 5.12 -4.01
C GLN A 121 6.58 3.75 -3.57
N MET A 122 7.50 3.75 -2.63
CA MET A 122 8.16 2.56 -2.10
C MET A 122 8.07 2.54 -0.58
N ALA A 123 7.88 1.37 0.01
CA ALA A 123 7.87 1.18 1.47
C ALA A 123 8.76 0.03 1.93
N THR A 124 8.68 -1.13 1.30
CA THR A 124 9.30 -2.40 1.73
C THR A 124 10.79 -2.24 2.08
N ARG A 125 11.60 -1.65 1.23
CA ARG A 125 13.03 -1.42 1.52
C ARG A 125 13.27 -0.40 2.63
N PHE A 126 12.39 0.60 2.76
CA PHE A 126 12.51 1.63 3.80
C PHE A 126 12.16 1.12 5.20
N VAL A 127 11.38 0.03 5.32
CA VAL A 127 11.21 -0.68 6.60
C VAL A 127 12.54 -1.24 7.09
N CYS A 128 13.38 -1.75 6.19
CA CYS A 128 14.70 -2.31 6.51
C CYS A 128 15.77 -1.20 6.55
N THR A 129 15.49 -0.10 7.23
CA THR A 129 16.46 0.98 7.44
C THR A 129 16.67 1.26 8.93
N THR A 130 17.85 1.82 9.25
CA THR A 130 18.18 2.21 10.63
C THR A 130 17.26 3.32 11.14
N GLU A 131 16.79 4.20 10.25
CA GLU A 131 15.93 5.33 10.56
C GLU A 131 14.45 4.96 10.72
N CYS A 132 14.02 3.76 10.26
CA CYS A 132 12.68 3.29 10.52
C CYS A 132 12.52 2.99 12.02
N ASP A 133 11.52 3.59 12.66
CA ASP A 133 11.32 3.56 14.12
C ASP A 133 10.53 2.36 14.64
N VAL A 134 10.14 1.40 13.76
CA VAL A 134 9.54 0.15 14.21
C VAL A 134 10.55 -0.69 14.98
N HIS A 135 10.04 -1.55 15.87
CA HIS A 135 10.86 -2.46 16.66
C HIS A 135 11.74 -3.37 15.78
N ASP A 136 12.91 -3.74 16.27
CA ASP A 136 13.85 -4.58 15.50
C ASP A 136 13.26 -5.93 15.09
N ASP A 137 12.44 -6.57 15.91
CA ASP A 137 11.75 -7.81 15.53
C ASP A 137 10.85 -7.63 14.30
N PHE A 138 10.25 -6.45 14.12
CA PHE A 138 9.49 -6.13 12.91
C PHE A 138 10.39 -6.12 11.67
N LYS A 139 11.58 -5.48 11.76
CA LYS A 139 12.58 -5.46 10.68
C LYS A 139 13.13 -6.85 10.41
N GLN A 140 13.43 -7.63 11.48
CA GLN A 140 13.91 -9.00 11.35
C GLN A 140 12.90 -9.93 10.66
N ALA A 141 11.60 -9.70 10.84
CA ALA A 141 10.59 -10.44 10.10
C ALA A 141 10.74 -10.26 8.57
N TYR A 142 11.15 -9.07 8.09
CA TYR A 142 11.47 -8.87 6.67
C TYR A 142 12.76 -9.56 6.25
N ILE A 143 13.84 -9.42 7.05
CA ILE A 143 15.17 -9.97 6.74
C ILE A 143 15.16 -11.49 6.67
N THR A 144 14.35 -12.14 7.50
CA THR A 144 14.27 -13.60 7.58
C THR A 144 13.21 -14.21 6.68
N ALA A 145 12.30 -13.38 6.12
CA ALA A 145 11.22 -13.87 5.28
C ALA A 145 11.73 -14.49 3.99
N LYS A 146 11.19 -15.64 3.64
CA LYS A 146 11.35 -16.27 2.34
C LYS A 146 10.19 -15.90 1.41
N LYS A 147 10.33 -16.18 0.13
CA LYS A 147 9.28 -15.90 -0.85
C LYS A 147 7.97 -16.59 -0.52
N GLU A 148 8.02 -17.82 -0.05
CA GLU A 148 6.89 -18.64 0.38
C GLU A 148 6.21 -18.15 1.66
N ASP A 149 6.89 -17.30 2.45
CA ASP A 149 6.31 -16.70 3.66
C ASP A 149 5.43 -15.48 3.34
N ILE A 150 5.50 -14.94 2.12
CA ILE A 150 4.65 -13.82 1.72
C ILE A 150 3.30 -14.34 1.26
N THR A 151 2.27 -14.04 2.04
CA THR A 151 0.92 -14.61 1.84
C THR A 151 -0.17 -13.55 1.87
N ILE A 152 -1.38 -13.96 1.46
CA ILE A 152 -2.59 -13.12 1.49
C ILE A 152 -3.53 -13.65 2.57
N ILE A 153 -4.05 -12.74 3.38
CA ILE A 153 -5.05 -13.03 4.42
C ILE A 153 -6.35 -12.25 4.18
N HIS A 154 -7.45 -12.78 4.70
CA HIS A 154 -8.67 -11.99 4.87
C HIS A 154 -8.54 -11.06 6.06
N SER A 155 -8.59 -9.77 5.83
CA SER A 155 -8.59 -8.79 6.93
C SER A 155 -10.00 -8.54 7.45
N PRO A 156 -10.16 -8.26 8.76
CA PRO A 156 -11.45 -7.88 9.35
C PRO A 156 -12.08 -6.63 8.74
N VAL A 157 -11.32 -5.85 7.97
CA VAL A 157 -11.83 -4.66 7.26
C VAL A 157 -12.51 -5.00 5.93
N GLY A 158 -12.56 -6.28 5.54
CA GLY A 158 -13.22 -6.73 4.31
C GLY A 158 -12.33 -6.65 3.06
N LEU A 159 -11.03 -6.43 3.21
CA LEU A 159 -10.05 -6.40 2.11
C LEU A 159 -9.03 -7.53 2.24
N PRO A 160 -8.45 -8.04 1.14
CA PRO A 160 -7.27 -8.87 1.22
C PRO A 160 -6.10 -8.06 1.76
N GLY A 161 -5.23 -8.72 2.54
CA GLY A 161 -4.03 -8.11 3.08
C GLY A 161 -2.79 -8.96 2.80
N ARG A 162 -1.70 -8.36 2.29
CA ARG A 162 -0.45 -9.09 2.11
C ARG A 162 0.42 -8.94 3.34
N VAL A 163 0.84 -10.08 3.88
CA VAL A 163 1.57 -10.20 5.16
C VAL A 163 2.74 -11.17 5.05
N ILE A 164 3.65 -11.09 6.00
CA ILE A 164 4.63 -12.14 6.28
C ILE A 164 3.95 -13.18 7.18
N LEU A 165 3.98 -14.45 6.76
CA LEU A 165 3.42 -15.59 7.50
C LEU A 165 4.14 -15.76 8.83
N ASN A 166 3.38 -15.88 9.92
CA ASN A 166 3.87 -16.20 11.24
C ASN A 166 2.83 -17.04 12.02
N GLU A 167 3.10 -17.38 13.27
CA GLU A 167 2.18 -18.19 14.07
C GLU A 167 0.82 -17.51 14.29
N PHE A 168 0.78 -16.18 14.45
CA PHE A 168 -0.48 -15.45 14.57
C PHE A 168 -1.32 -15.57 13.30
N THR A 169 -0.73 -15.36 12.11
CA THR A 169 -1.44 -15.50 10.83
C THR A 169 -1.94 -16.93 10.62
N LYS A 170 -1.14 -17.95 10.96
CA LYS A 170 -1.55 -19.37 10.88
C LYS A 170 -2.78 -19.65 11.75
N ARG A 171 -2.84 -19.10 12.96
CA ARG A 171 -3.97 -19.27 13.89
C ARG A 171 -5.25 -18.64 13.33
N VAL A 172 -5.17 -17.36 12.92
CA VAL A 172 -6.36 -16.63 12.42
C VAL A 172 -6.84 -17.18 11.07
N THR A 173 -5.93 -17.65 10.21
CA THR A 173 -6.31 -18.31 8.94
C THR A 173 -7.00 -19.65 9.16
N LYS A 174 -6.71 -20.34 10.25
CA LYS A 174 -7.42 -21.57 10.69
C LYS A 174 -8.77 -21.29 11.35
N GLY A 175 -9.18 -20.02 11.44
CA GLY A 175 -10.47 -19.58 12.00
C GLY A 175 -10.41 -19.29 13.49
N GLU A 176 -9.24 -19.20 14.11
CA GLU A 176 -9.14 -18.78 15.51
C GLU A 176 -9.57 -17.33 15.67
N THR A 177 -10.41 -17.08 16.65
CA THR A 177 -10.82 -15.72 17.03
C THR A 177 -10.00 -15.28 18.25
N ILE A 178 -9.38 -14.11 18.13
CA ILE A 178 -8.60 -13.49 19.20
C ILE A 178 -9.47 -12.41 19.84
N PRO A 179 -10.01 -12.65 21.05
CA PRO A 179 -10.90 -11.71 21.72
C PRO A 179 -10.24 -10.35 21.95
N PHE A 180 -10.99 -9.28 21.73
CA PHE A 180 -10.55 -7.92 22.00
C PHE A 180 -11.70 -7.04 22.47
N ARG A 181 -11.36 -5.99 23.22
CA ARG A 181 -12.27 -4.91 23.55
C ARG A 181 -12.10 -3.78 22.54
N CYS A 182 -13.19 -3.33 21.92
CA CYS A 182 -13.19 -2.24 20.95
C CYS A 182 -13.75 -0.96 21.58
N PRO A 183 -12.92 -0.01 22.06
CA PRO A 183 -13.40 1.25 22.63
C PRO A 183 -13.67 2.33 21.56
N HIS A 184 -13.12 2.19 20.34
CA HIS A 184 -13.06 3.30 19.39
C HIS A 184 -14.03 3.20 18.22
N HIS A 185 -14.56 2.00 17.90
CA HIS A 185 -15.44 1.77 16.75
C HIS A 185 -14.92 2.46 15.46
N CYS A 186 -13.61 2.29 15.19
CA CYS A 186 -12.84 3.08 14.22
C CYS A 186 -13.22 2.83 12.74
N LEU A 187 -13.88 1.71 12.44
CA LEU A 187 -14.24 1.32 11.08
C LEU A 187 -15.73 0.96 10.99
N ARG A 188 -16.44 1.53 10.02
CA ARG A 188 -17.85 1.24 9.77
C ARG A 188 -18.11 -0.21 9.35
N SER A 189 -17.18 -0.81 8.61
CA SER A 189 -17.28 -2.20 8.13
C SER A 189 -16.90 -3.25 9.17
N CYS A 190 -16.30 -2.86 10.29
CA CYS A 190 -15.89 -3.78 11.34
C CYS A 190 -17.01 -3.99 12.37
N ASN A 191 -17.42 -5.25 12.55
CA ASN A 191 -18.27 -5.64 13.68
C ASN A 191 -17.41 -6.27 14.79
N PRO A 192 -17.16 -5.59 15.92
CA PRO A 192 -16.30 -6.10 16.98
C PRO A 192 -16.76 -7.42 17.62
N ARG A 193 -18.04 -7.78 17.46
CA ARG A 193 -18.60 -9.04 18.00
C ARG A 193 -18.28 -10.25 17.15
N THR A 194 -18.03 -10.05 15.86
CA THR A 194 -17.79 -11.14 14.90
C THR A 194 -16.40 -11.08 14.25
N ALA A 195 -15.69 -9.95 14.39
CA ALA A 195 -14.34 -9.81 13.85
C ALA A 195 -13.36 -10.79 14.53
N PRO A 196 -12.55 -11.53 13.77
CA PRO A 196 -11.65 -12.52 14.35
C PRO A 196 -10.53 -11.89 15.20
N TYR A 197 -10.20 -10.63 14.97
CA TYR A 197 -9.23 -9.84 15.74
C TYR A 197 -9.39 -8.35 15.45
N CYS A 198 -8.80 -7.49 16.28
CA CYS A 198 -8.77 -6.04 16.04
C CYS A 198 -7.55 -5.68 15.19
N ILE A 199 -7.78 -5.21 13.95
CA ILE A 199 -6.68 -4.82 13.04
C ILE A 199 -5.82 -3.69 13.62
N ALA A 200 -6.42 -2.67 14.23
CA ALA A 200 -5.68 -1.56 14.83
C ALA A 200 -4.75 -2.04 15.97
N LYS A 201 -5.24 -2.99 16.82
CA LYS A 201 -4.42 -3.58 17.86
C LYS A 201 -3.28 -4.41 17.28
N VAL A 202 -3.54 -5.22 16.27
CA VAL A 202 -2.54 -6.03 15.57
C VAL A 202 -1.44 -5.15 15.01
N LEU A 203 -1.77 -4.05 14.32
CA LEU A 203 -0.78 -3.13 13.78
C LEU A 203 0.04 -2.43 14.86
N ALA A 204 -0.61 -2.01 15.97
CA ALA A 204 0.07 -1.41 17.11
C ALA A 204 0.99 -2.41 17.85
N ASP A 205 0.60 -3.68 17.96
CA ASP A 205 1.44 -4.72 18.57
C ASP A 205 2.61 -5.08 17.64
N ALA A 206 2.38 -5.15 16.33
CA ALA A 206 3.43 -5.40 15.34
C ALA A 206 4.52 -4.32 15.38
N SER A 207 4.15 -3.04 15.39
CA SER A 207 5.13 -1.93 15.45
C SER A 207 6.00 -1.96 16.72
N LYS A 208 5.52 -2.60 17.78
CA LYS A 208 6.23 -2.80 19.06
C LYS A 208 6.96 -4.15 19.17
N GLY A 209 7.08 -4.90 18.06
CA GLY A 209 7.75 -6.21 18.04
C GLY A 209 6.96 -7.37 18.68
N ARG A 210 5.69 -7.18 19.04
CA ARG A 210 4.87 -8.21 19.70
C ARG A 210 4.26 -9.19 18.69
N LEU A 211 5.11 -9.84 17.90
CA LEU A 211 4.69 -10.65 16.74
C LEU A 211 3.95 -11.94 17.09
N ASN A 212 3.99 -12.40 18.34
CA ASN A 212 3.14 -13.50 18.82
C ASN A 212 1.63 -13.13 18.81
N ASN A 213 1.31 -11.84 18.87
CA ASN A 213 -0.05 -11.30 18.88
C ASN A 213 -0.38 -10.47 17.64
N ALA A 214 0.49 -10.49 16.63
CA ALA A 214 0.40 -9.63 15.48
C ALA A 214 1.08 -10.26 14.26
N PHE A 215 0.80 -9.68 13.09
CA PHE A 215 1.51 -9.95 11.85
C PHE A 215 2.10 -8.66 11.28
N VAL A 216 3.03 -8.82 10.36
CA VAL A 216 3.68 -7.74 9.65
C VAL A 216 3.12 -7.66 8.24
N PHE A 217 2.56 -6.51 7.86
CA PHE A 217 2.24 -6.22 6.47
C PHE A 217 3.52 -6.06 5.67
N ALA A 218 3.57 -6.60 4.44
CA ALA A 218 4.74 -6.53 3.58
C ALA A 218 4.37 -6.58 2.11
N GLY A 219 5.12 -5.92 1.25
CA GLY A 219 5.00 -6.08 -0.20
C GLY A 219 5.48 -7.45 -0.67
N SER A 220 5.10 -7.85 -1.87
CA SER A 220 5.46 -9.16 -2.44
C SER A 220 6.97 -9.38 -2.55
N ASN A 221 7.76 -8.30 -2.63
CA ASN A 221 9.22 -8.34 -2.72
C ASN A 221 9.94 -8.25 -1.36
N ALA A 222 9.24 -8.37 -0.23
CA ALA A 222 9.83 -8.26 1.10
C ALA A 222 10.96 -9.28 1.34
N TYR A 223 10.84 -10.48 0.81
CA TYR A 223 11.86 -11.55 0.90
C TYR A 223 13.20 -11.18 0.26
N ARG A 224 13.26 -10.11 -0.54
CA ARG A 224 14.51 -9.60 -1.15
C ARG A 224 15.29 -8.68 -0.20
N CYS A 225 14.72 -8.28 0.94
CA CYS A 225 15.41 -7.53 1.97
C CYS A 225 16.33 -8.48 2.74
N THR A 226 17.64 -8.29 2.66
CA THR A 226 18.66 -9.17 3.27
C THR A 226 19.46 -8.48 4.37
N GLU A 227 19.35 -7.16 4.49
CA GLU A 227 20.12 -6.35 5.44
C GLU A 227 19.36 -5.09 5.86
N ILE A 228 19.78 -4.51 6.98
CA ILE A 228 19.29 -3.21 7.45
C ILE A 228 20.39 -2.18 7.14
N VAL A 229 20.04 -1.19 6.32
CA VAL A 229 20.96 -0.14 5.88
C VAL A 229 20.47 1.25 6.30
N SER A 230 21.29 2.30 6.16
CA SER A 230 20.78 3.66 6.33
C SER A 230 19.92 4.09 5.12
N VAL A 231 18.96 4.99 5.34
CA VAL A 231 18.19 5.63 4.26
C VAL A 231 19.11 6.27 3.24
N LYS A 232 20.21 6.89 3.69
CA LYS A 232 21.22 7.48 2.80
C LYS A 232 21.84 6.43 1.86
N THR A 233 22.23 5.29 2.41
CA THR A 233 22.78 4.16 1.64
C THR A 233 21.76 3.66 0.62
N LEU A 234 20.52 3.41 1.07
CA LEU A 234 19.44 2.95 0.21
C LEU A 234 19.15 3.92 -0.95
N ILE A 235 19.05 5.21 -0.66
CA ILE A 235 18.80 6.23 -1.71
C ILE A 235 19.95 6.29 -2.72
N ASN A 236 21.21 6.17 -2.28
CA ASN A 236 22.36 6.15 -3.19
C ASN A 236 22.32 4.92 -4.10
N GLN A 237 22.03 3.73 -3.55
CA GLN A 237 21.85 2.50 -4.34
C GLN A 237 20.75 2.67 -5.39
N LEU A 238 19.57 3.15 -4.99
CA LEU A 238 18.44 3.36 -5.91
C LEU A 238 18.79 4.36 -7.03
N LYS A 239 19.53 5.43 -6.72
CA LYS A 239 19.97 6.42 -7.73
C LYS A 239 20.95 5.83 -8.72
N GLU A 240 21.92 5.06 -8.24
CA GLU A 240 22.91 4.40 -9.09
C GLU A 240 22.26 3.39 -10.04
N GLU A 241 21.42 2.50 -9.48
CA GLU A 241 20.64 1.52 -10.25
C GLU A 241 19.74 2.19 -11.29
N LEU A 242 19.07 3.29 -10.91
CA LEU A 242 18.22 4.07 -11.81
C LEU A 242 19.04 4.69 -12.94
N SER A 243 20.17 5.32 -12.61
CA SER A 243 21.04 5.96 -13.62
C SER A 243 21.58 4.96 -14.65
N ASN A 244 21.84 3.73 -14.23
CA ASN A 244 22.31 2.65 -15.11
C ASN A 244 21.19 2.08 -16.00
N SER A 245 19.92 2.41 -15.71
CA SER A 245 18.73 1.82 -16.36
C SER A 245 17.95 2.81 -17.23
N LEU A 246 18.27 4.11 -17.17
CA LEU A 246 17.70 5.16 -18.04
C LEU A 246 18.46 5.26 -19.34
#